data_1d3609dd9f3d36410faebf31229a3780
#
_entry.id   1d3609dd9f3d36410faebf31229a3780
#
_cell.length_a   1.000
_cell.length_b   1.000
_cell.length_c   1.000
_cell.angle_alpha   90.00
_cell.angle_beta   90.00
_cell.angle_gamma   90.00
#
_symmetry.space_group_name_H-M   'P 1'
#
loop_
_entity.id
_entity.type
_entity.pdbx_description
1 polymer ?
#
loop_
_entity_poly.entity_id
_entity_poly.type
_entity_poly.pdbx_seq_one_letter_code
_entity_poly.pdbx_strand_id
1 'polypeptide(L)'
;MTHKAGFVNIIGNPNVGKSTLMNALVGEKLSIITSKAQTTRHRILGIVNDEDHQIIFSDTPGILKPAYQLQESMMDFVKSAFDDADILIYMVEIGEKELKNEAFFKRIIETKIPVILLINKIDTSNQEEVELKIAYWKNKVPNSFPYVISALEKFNIDTVLNKIIELLPEGPAFYPKDQLTDKPERFFVNEKIREKILTHYKKEIPYAVEVETESFIEEEKIIRIRSLIMVERDTQKGILIGHKGTAIKRVGAEARKDLQLFFGKKIFLELYVKVNKNWRSNDKELKRFGYNQK
;
A
#
# COMPACT_ATOMS: atom_id res chain seq x y z
N MET A 1 -17.64 11.50 26.13
CA MET A 1 -16.26 11.79 25.65
C MET A 1 -16.41 12.51 24.33
N THR A 2 -15.55 13.47 24.01
CA THR A 2 -15.54 14.14 22.71
C THR A 2 -15.03 13.16 21.66
N HIS A 3 -15.68 13.10 20.50
CA HIS A 3 -15.26 12.24 19.38
C HIS A 3 -13.90 12.71 18.84
N LYS A 4 -13.04 11.75 18.48
CA LYS A 4 -11.72 12.02 17.89
C LYS A 4 -11.66 11.51 16.46
N ALA A 5 -11.04 12.25 15.54
CA ALA A 5 -10.82 11.77 14.19
C ALA A 5 -9.53 12.36 13.59
N GLY A 6 -8.82 11.60 12.79
CA GLY A 6 -7.60 12.09 12.15
C GLY A 6 -6.98 11.12 11.14
N PHE A 7 -6.11 11.70 10.31
CA PHE A 7 -5.34 10.99 9.30
C PHE A 7 -4.02 10.48 9.88
N VAL A 8 -3.82 9.18 9.82
CA VAL A 8 -2.63 8.47 10.31
C VAL A 8 -1.88 7.88 9.12
N ASN A 9 -0.86 8.57 8.66
CA ASN A 9 -0.21 8.25 7.41
C ASN A 9 1.08 7.46 7.64
N ILE A 10 1.20 6.31 6.94
CA ILE A 10 2.31 5.37 7.11
C ILE A 10 3.33 5.59 6.00
N ILE A 11 4.54 5.97 6.37
CA ILE A 11 5.66 6.24 5.47
C ILE A 11 6.89 5.42 5.84
N GLY A 12 7.80 5.22 4.90
CA GLY A 12 9.06 4.49 5.08
C GLY A 12 9.58 3.93 3.77
N ASN A 13 10.74 3.29 3.81
CA ASN A 13 11.34 2.65 2.65
C ASN A 13 10.45 1.54 2.06
N PRO A 14 10.66 1.12 0.80
CA PRO A 14 9.98 -0.06 0.26
C PRO A 14 10.23 -1.31 1.11
N ASN A 15 9.23 -2.18 1.24
CA ASN A 15 9.28 -3.49 1.89
C ASN A 15 9.50 -3.48 3.42
N VAL A 16 9.42 -2.35 4.10
CA VAL A 16 9.51 -2.30 5.58
C VAL A 16 8.26 -2.86 6.28
N GLY A 17 7.16 -3.12 5.54
CA GLY A 17 5.93 -3.74 6.08
C GLY A 17 4.74 -2.79 6.23
N LYS A 18 4.73 -1.63 5.57
CA LYS A 18 3.63 -0.63 5.66
C LYS A 18 2.26 -1.23 5.35
N SER A 19 2.13 -1.90 4.20
CA SER A 19 0.87 -2.54 3.77
C SER A 19 0.45 -3.69 4.71
N THR A 20 1.41 -4.39 5.30
CA THR A 20 1.13 -5.43 6.30
C THR A 20 0.56 -4.82 7.57
N LEU A 21 1.17 -3.74 8.06
CA LEU A 21 0.69 -2.98 9.21
C LEU A 21 -0.70 -2.39 8.95
N MET A 22 -0.90 -1.76 7.79
CA MET A 22 -2.18 -1.19 7.39
C MET A 22 -3.30 -2.24 7.45
N ASN A 23 -3.09 -3.40 6.81
CA ASN A 23 -4.07 -4.49 6.83
C ASN A 23 -4.31 -5.04 8.24
N ALA A 24 -3.28 -5.08 9.11
CA ALA A 24 -3.43 -5.52 10.50
C ALA A 24 -4.25 -4.53 11.34
N LEU A 25 -4.03 -3.22 11.17
CA LEU A 25 -4.75 -2.16 11.89
C LEU A 25 -6.20 -2.02 11.45
N VAL A 26 -6.47 -2.17 10.14
CA VAL A 26 -7.82 -2.08 9.57
C VAL A 26 -8.63 -3.38 9.81
N GLY A 27 -7.95 -4.51 9.96
CA GLY A 27 -8.57 -5.84 10.07
C GLY A 27 -8.95 -6.46 8.73
N GLU A 28 -8.74 -5.75 7.61
CA GLU A 28 -9.11 -6.17 6.25
C GLU A 28 -7.93 -6.08 5.28
N LYS A 29 -7.94 -6.91 4.23
CA LYS A 29 -6.88 -6.95 3.21
C LYS A 29 -7.11 -5.90 2.11
N LEU A 30 -6.92 -4.63 2.42
CA LEU A 30 -7.06 -3.52 1.48
C LEU A 30 -5.82 -3.35 0.59
N SER A 31 -4.63 -3.50 1.17
CA SER A 31 -3.37 -3.38 0.43
C SER A 31 -2.80 -4.75 0.07
N ILE A 32 -2.26 -4.88 -1.12
CA ILE A 32 -1.55 -6.10 -1.55
C ILE A 32 -0.17 -6.17 -0.89
N ILE A 33 0.27 -7.39 -0.61
CA ILE A 33 1.54 -7.63 0.08
C ILE A 33 2.42 -8.54 -0.77
N THR A 34 3.58 -8.07 -1.16
CA THR A 34 4.61 -8.89 -1.82
C THR A 34 6.01 -8.47 -1.34
N SER A 35 7.01 -9.32 -1.58
CA SER A 35 8.41 -9.01 -1.29
C SER A 35 9.05 -8.05 -2.30
N LYS A 36 8.32 -7.62 -3.35
CA LYS A 36 8.85 -6.76 -4.41
C LYS A 36 8.69 -5.28 -4.08
N ALA A 37 9.67 -4.49 -4.49
CA ALA A 37 9.54 -3.04 -4.48
C ALA A 37 8.37 -2.59 -5.39
N GLN A 38 7.83 -1.41 -5.15
CA GLN A 38 6.69 -0.86 -5.89
C GLN A 38 5.42 -1.74 -5.86
N THR A 39 5.25 -2.53 -4.79
CA THR A 39 4.01 -3.28 -4.54
C THR A 39 2.87 -2.30 -4.38
N THR A 40 2.96 -1.34 -3.48
CA THR A 40 2.01 -0.23 -3.34
C THR A 40 2.42 0.88 -4.30
N ARG A 41 1.56 1.26 -5.24
CA ARG A 41 1.78 2.34 -6.19
C ARG A 41 0.87 3.53 -5.96
N HIS A 42 -0.32 3.30 -5.44
CA HIS A 42 -1.31 4.30 -5.07
C HIS A 42 -1.31 4.53 -3.56
N ARG A 43 -1.77 5.68 -3.15
CA ARG A 43 -2.19 5.90 -1.77
C ARG A 43 -3.54 5.21 -1.55
N ILE A 44 -3.66 4.40 -0.52
CA ILE A 44 -4.88 3.66 -0.18
C ILE A 44 -5.29 4.07 1.23
N LEU A 45 -6.54 4.53 1.39
CA LEU A 45 -7.09 4.82 2.70
C LEU A 45 -7.81 3.59 3.26
N GLY A 46 -7.61 3.33 4.54
CA GLY A 46 -8.37 2.38 5.33
C GLY A 46 -8.97 3.07 6.53
N ILE A 47 -10.29 3.00 6.66
CA ILE A 47 -11.05 3.75 7.65
C ILE A 47 -11.48 2.78 8.74
N VAL A 48 -11.07 3.08 9.97
CA VAL A 48 -11.48 2.35 11.17
C VAL A 48 -12.42 3.24 11.97
N ASN A 49 -13.59 2.72 12.26
CA ASN A 49 -14.66 3.42 12.98
C ASN A 49 -14.94 2.75 14.30
N ASP A 50 -15.08 3.55 15.36
CA ASP A 50 -15.60 3.15 16.65
C ASP A 50 -16.65 4.17 17.13
N GLU A 51 -17.23 3.97 18.32
CA GLU A 51 -18.22 4.87 18.88
C GLU A 51 -17.66 6.27 19.12
N ASP A 52 -16.43 6.38 19.62
CA ASP A 52 -15.78 7.61 20.07
C ASP A 52 -14.62 8.07 19.18
N HIS A 53 -14.26 7.31 18.14
CA HIS A 53 -13.20 7.74 17.22
C HIS A 53 -13.35 7.22 15.78
N GLN A 54 -12.70 7.93 14.86
CA GLN A 54 -12.47 7.50 13.47
C GLN A 54 -11.01 7.69 13.10
N ILE A 55 -10.34 6.62 12.67
CA ILE A 55 -8.94 6.65 12.23
C ILE A 55 -8.90 6.42 10.73
N ILE A 56 -8.29 7.35 9.99
CA ILE A 56 -8.07 7.21 8.57
C ILE A 56 -6.61 6.84 8.34
N PHE A 57 -6.34 5.54 8.26
CA PHE A 57 -5.02 5.05 7.90
C PHE A 57 -4.73 5.27 6.42
N SER A 58 -3.48 5.56 6.10
CA SER A 58 -3.03 5.75 4.72
C SER A 58 -1.80 4.89 4.45
N ASP A 59 -1.95 3.83 3.64
CA ASP A 59 -0.81 3.11 3.06
C ASP A 59 -0.26 3.89 1.87
N THR A 60 1.05 4.10 1.87
CA THR A 60 1.73 4.88 0.84
C THR A 60 2.75 4.04 0.09
N PRO A 61 3.08 4.43 -1.17
CA PRO A 61 4.26 3.90 -1.83
C PRO A 61 5.51 4.02 -0.96
N GLY A 62 6.43 3.08 -1.10
CA GLY A 62 7.73 3.19 -0.44
C GLY A 62 8.51 4.40 -0.94
N ILE A 63 9.15 5.12 -0.02
CA ILE A 63 9.99 6.27 -0.35
C ILE A 63 11.20 5.78 -1.16
N LEU A 64 11.38 6.37 -2.34
CA LEU A 64 12.47 6.04 -3.26
C LEU A 64 13.00 7.30 -3.96
N LYS A 65 14.12 7.18 -4.65
CA LYS A 65 14.60 8.20 -5.59
C LYS A 65 14.00 7.90 -6.95
N PRO A 66 13.10 8.74 -7.49
CA PRO A 66 12.42 8.44 -8.74
C PRO A 66 13.39 8.45 -9.94
N ALA A 67 13.22 7.50 -10.84
CA ALA A 67 13.99 7.34 -12.08
C ALA A 67 13.14 7.58 -13.34
N TYR A 68 11.80 7.56 -13.22
CA TYR A 68 10.86 7.81 -14.30
C TYR A 68 9.51 8.30 -13.74
N GLN A 69 8.66 8.82 -14.59
CA GLN A 69 7.48 9.61 -14.25
C GLN A 69 6.46 8.89 -13.34
N LEU A 70 6.18 7.60 -13.55
CA LEU A 70 5.35 6.84 -12.62
C LEU A 70 5.90 6.88 -11.17
N GLN A 71 7.23 6.79 -11.01
CA GLN A 71 7.82 6.88 -9.67
C GLN A 71 7.74 8.29 -9.09
N GLU A 72 7.78 9.33 -9.92
CA GLU A 72 7.52 10.72 -9.49
C GLU A 72 6.09 10.85 -8.96
N SER A 73 5.11 10.34 -9.70
CA SER A 73 3.70 10.30 -9.26
C SER A 73 3.53 9.51 -7.95
N MET A 74 4.25 8.39 -7.79
CA MET A 74 4.27 7.66 -6.51
C MET A 74 4.81 8.53 -5.36
N MET A 75 5.85 9.33 -5.60
CA MET A 75 6.39 10.25 -4.59
C MET A 75 5.45 11.42 -4.29
N ASP A 76 4.62 11.84 -5.24
CA ASP A 76 3.59 12.85 -5.00
C ASP A 76 2.50 12.33 -4.04
N PHE A 77 2.12 11.04 -4.11
CA PHE A 77 1.27 10.42 -3.08
C PHE A 77 1.92 10.44 -1.69
N VAL A 78 3.23 10.19 -1.59
CA VAL A 78 3.94 10.27 -0.31
C VAL A 78 3.96 11.70 0.22
N LYS A 79 4.18 12.70 -0.65
CA LYS A 79 4.14 14.13 -0.27
C LYS A 79 2.75 14.51 0.24
N SER A 80 1.68 14.15 -0.49
CA SER A 80 0.31 14.46 -0.07
C SER A 80 -0.04 13.81 1.27
N ALA A 81 0.43 12.59 1.51
CA ALA A 81 0.26 11.93 2.80
C ALA A 81 1.03 12.61 3.94
N PHE A 82 2.09 13.33 3.63
CA PHE A 82 2.77 14.18 4.61
C PHE A 82 2.00 15.45 4.92
N ASP A 83 1.36 16.03 3.89
CA ASP A 83 0.72 17.34 3.98
C ASP A 83 -0.60 17.30 4.76
N ASP A 84 -1.31 16.17 4.75
CA ASP A 84 -2.60 15.99 5.41
C ASP A 84 -2.56 15.11 6.68
N ALA A 85 -1.37 14.71 7.16
CA ALA A 85 -1.25 13.88 8.34
C ALA A 85 -1.54 14.64 9.64
N ASP A 86 -2.39 14.09 10.50
CA ASP A 86 -2.51 14.46 11.91
C ASP A 86 -1.49 13.70 12.77
N ILE A 87 -1.20 12.46 12.39
CA ILE A 87 -0.17 11.60 12.98
C ILE A 87 0.63 10.95 11.85
N LEU A 88 1.95 10.96 12.00
CA LEU A 88 2.85 10.32 11.05
C LEU A 88 3.42 9.04 11.66
N ILE A 89 3.22 7.90 11.00
CA ILE A 89 3.93 6.66 11.30
C ILE A 89 5.15 6.57 10.39
N TYR A 90 6.34 6.73 10.98
CA TYR A 90 7.59 6.45 10.28
C TYR A 90 8.02 5.03 10.57
N MET A 91 7.99 4.18 9.55
CA MET A 91 8.24 2.75 9.68
C MET A 91 9.58 2.36 9.06
N VAL A 92 10.40 1.68 9.85
CA VAL A 92 11.70 1.12 9.47
C VAL A 92 11.71 -0.38 9.77
N GLU A 93 12.58 -1.15 9.10
CA GLU A 93 12.82 -2.54 9.46
C GLU A 93 14.08 -2.68 10.32
N ILE A 94 14.20 -3.78 11.09
CA ILE A 94 15.29 -4.00 12.03
C ILE A 94 16.67 -3.88 11.37
N GLY A 95 16.85 -4.34 10.14
CA GLY A 95 18.08 -4.26 9.37
C GLY A 95 18.39 -2.90 8.75
N GLU A 96 17.46 -1.94 8.82
CA GLU A 96 17.59 -0.65 8.12
C GLU A 96 18.54 0.30 8.87
N LYS A 97 19.31 1.06 8.11
CA LYS A 97 20.26 2.06 8.65
C LYS A 97 19.86 3.50 8.36
N GLU A 98 19.14 3.73 7.25
CA GLU A 98 18.79 5.08 6.81
C GLU A 98 17.58 5.09 5.86
N LEU A 99 16.91 6.22 5.77
CA LEU A 99 15.93 6.48 4.74
C LEU A 99 16.66 6.86 3.45
N LYS A 100 16.32 6.20 2.33
CA LYS A 100 16.99 6.39 1.03
C LYS A 100 16.83 7.77 0.41
N ASN A 101 15.95 8.59 0.94
CA ASN A 101 15.69 9.95 0.46
C ASN A 101 15.87 10.96 1.60
N GLU A 102 17.00 11.65 1.58
CA GLU A 102 17.40 12.62 2.62
C GLU A 102 16.40 13.76 2.80
N ALA A 103 15.78 14.24 1.72
CA ALA A 103 14.80 15.33 1.80
C ALA A 103 13.55 14.92 2.59
N PHE A 104 13.05 13.69 2.39
CA PHE A 104 11.97 13.14 3.21
C PHE A 104 12.41 12.91 4.65
N PHE A 105 13.64 12.43 4.87
CA PHE A 105 14.14 12.22 6.22
C PHE A 105 14.25 13.52 7.01
N LYS A 106 14.80 14.56 6.39
CA LYS A 106 14.84 15.91 6.98
C LYS A 106 13.43 16.38 7.36
N ARG A 107 12.46 16.19 6.50
CA ARG A 107 11.07 16.55 6.74
C ARG A 107 10.44 15.80 7.93
N ILE A 108 10.79 14.51 8.14
CA ILE A 108 10.36 13.72 9.31
C ILE A 108 10.94 14.32 10.61
N ILE A 109 12.20 14.73 10.58
CA ILE A 109 12.87 15.29 11.79
C ILE A 109 12.31 16.68 12.14
N GLU A 110 12.02 17.51 11.13
CA GLU A 110 11.61 18.89 11.29
C GLU A 110 10.11 19.07 11.50
N THR A 111 9.31 18.01 11.33
CA THR A 111 7.85 18.11 11.47
C THR A 111 7.43 18.42 12.91
N LYS A 112 6.32 19.15 13.03
CA LYS A 112 5.63 19.40 14.32
C LYS A 112 4.51 18.38 14.58
N ILE A 113 4.17 17.56 13.58
CA ILE A 113 3.16 16.51 13.70
C ILE A 113 3.72 15.42 14.62
N PRO A 114 2.91 14.80 15.50
CA PRO A 114 3.33 13.64 16.26
C PRO A 114 3.86 12.51 15.35
N VAL A 115 5.07 12.04 15.63
CA VAL A 115 5.71 10.94 14.86
C VAL A 115 5.76 9.70 15.73
N ILE A 116 5.10 8.62 15.28
CA ILE A 116 5.26 7.29 15.85
C ILE A 116 6.33 6.56 15.02
N LEU A 117 7.44 6.23 15.64
CA LEU A 117 8.54 5.50 15.00
C LEU A 117 8.34 4.01 15.23
N LEU A 118 8.11 3.24 14.17
CA LEU A 118 7.94 1.79 14.25
C LEU A 118 9.17 1.06 13.72
N ILE A 119 9.81 0.28 14.57
CA ILE A 119 10.88 -0.66 14.21
C ILE A 119 10.23 -2.03 14.01
N ASN A 120 10.05 -2.42 12.75
CA ASN A 120 9.32 -3.63 12.37
C ASN A 120 10.25 -4.80 12.07
N LYS A 121 9.64 -5.99 11.95
CA LYS A 121 10.29 -7.28 11.66
C LYS A 121 11.22 -7.76 12.77
N ILE A 122 10.89 -7.48 14.02
CA ILE A 122 11.68 -7.96 15.17
C ILE A 122 11.64 -9.48 15.31
N ASP A 123 10.66 -10.13 14.70
CA ASP A 123 10.55 -11.59 14.55
C ASP A 123 11.76 -12.22 13.83
N THR A 124 12.53 -11.42 13.08
CA THR A 124 13.74 -11.85 12.37
C THR A 124 15.05 -11.53 13.11
N SER A 125 14.98 -11.08 14.37
CA SER A 125 16.11 -10.56 15.12
C SER A 125 16.13 -11.08 16.57
N ASN A 126 17.12 -10.66 17.35
CA ASN A 126 17.25 -10.96 18.77
C ASN A 126 17.12 -9.70 19.63
N GLN A 127 16.97 -9.87 20.94
CA GLN A 127 16.75 -8.79 21.89
C GLN A 127 17.85 -7.72 21.85
N GLU A 128 19.12 -8.14 21.83
CA GLU A 128 20.27 -7.23 21.84
C GLU A 128 20.27 -6.30 20.62
N GLU A 129 20.02 -6.86 19.43
CA GLU A 129 19.92 -6.10 18.20
C GLU A 129 18.73 -5.12 18.23
N VAL A 130 17.59 -5.54 18.78
CA VAL A 130 16.40 -4.69 18.95
C VAL A 130 16.72 -3.50 19.85
N GLU A 131 17.38 -3.71 21.01
CA GLU A 131 17.75 -2.63 21.94
C GLU A 131 18.71 -1.62 21.27
N LEU A 132 19.72 -2.11 20.56
CA LEU A 132 20.64 -1.26 19.80
C LEU A 132 19.92 -0.43 18.74
N LYS A 133 18.93 -1.01 18.05
CA LYS A 133 18.16 -0.30 17.03
C LYS A 133 17.21 0.75 17.61
N ILE A 134 16.60 0.47 18.75
CA ILE A 134 15.80 1.48 19.47
C ILE A 134 16.67 2.70 19.80
N ALA A 135 17.85 2.48 20.40
CA ALA A 135 18.77 3.55 20.75
C ALA A 135 19.23 4.34 19.52
N TYR A 136 19.58 3.64 18.44
CA TYR A 136 20.01 4.23 17.18
C TYR A 136 18.94 5.14 16.58
N TRP A 137 17.71 4.63 16.40
CA TRP A 137 16.65 5.39 15.77
C TRP A 137 16.09 6.51 16.65
N LYS A 138 16.06 6.32 17.97
CA LYS A 138 15.69 7.38 18.93
C LYS A 138 16.64 8.57 18.85
N ASN A 139 17.93 8.31 18.64
CA ASN A 139 18.91 9.37 18.43
C ASN A 139 18.72 10.08 17.06
N LYS A 140 18.35 9.31 16.01
CA LYS A 140 18.11 9.85 14.67
C LYS A 140 16.80 10.65 14.54
N VAL A 141 15.76 10.26 15.29
CA VAL A 141 14.42 10.90 15.28
C VAL A 141 13.98 11.18 16.72
N PRO A 142 14.62 12.16 17.38
CA PRO A 142 14.50 12.37 18.84
C PRO A 142 13.08 12.74 19.30
N ASN A 143 12.30 13.42 18.46
CA ASN A 143 10.94 13.87 18.78
C ASN A 143 9.86 12.81 18.42
N SER A 144 10.21 11.53 18.38
CA SER A 144 9.28 10.45 18.04
C SER A 144 8.94 9.57 19.24
N PHE A 145 7.81 8.83 19.10
CA PHE A 145 7.40 7.76 20.02
C PHE A 145 7.86 6.42 19.45
N PRO A 146 8.96 5.83 19.94
CA PRO A 146 9.49 4.60 19.38
C PRO A 146 8.76 3.36 19.90
N TYR A 147 8.36 2.46 19.00
CA TYR A 147 7.80 1.15 19.29
C TYR A 147 8.48 0.09 18.43
N VAL A 148 8.62 -1.10 18.98
CA VAL A 148 9.05 -2.29 18.26
C VAL A 148 7.85 -3.18 17.98
N ILE A 149 7.74 -3.67 16.73
CA ILE A 149 6.60 -4.46 16.29
C ILE A 149 7.02 -5.63 15.38
N SER A 150 6.18 -6.63 15.30
CA SER A 150 6.10 -7.50 14.13
C SER A 150 4.71 -7.37 13.51
N ALA A 151 4.62 -6.67 12.38
CA ALA A 151 3.36 -6.52 11.67
C ALA A 151 2.85 -7.87 11.12
N LEU A 152 3.77 -8.80 10.81
CA LEU A 152 3.45 -10.14 10.34
C LEU A 152 2.81 -10.99 11.44
N GLU A 153 3.44 -11.02 12.62
CA GLU A 153 2.98 -11.79 13.80
C GLU A 153 1.97 -11.03 14.66
N LYS A 154 1.56 -9.82 14.23
CA LYS A 154 0.68 -8.90 14.96
C LYS A 154 1.16 -8.56 16.38
N PHE A 155 2.49 -8.65 16.61
CA PHE A 155 3.06 -8.32 17.91
C PHE A 155 3.08 -6.82 18.15
N ASN A 156 2.61 -6.40 19.33
CA ASN A 156 2.61 -5.02 19.84
C ASN A 156 1.77 -4.01 19.00
N ILE A 157 0.85 -4.51 18.16
CA ILE A 157 0.00 -3.65 17.31
C ILE A 157 -1.04 -2.89 18.15
N ASP A 158 -1.62 -3.54 19.15
CA ASP A 158 -2.64 -2.92 20.04
C ASP A 158 -2.05 -1.75 20.86
N THR A 159 -0.79 -1.87 21.30
CA THR A 159 -0.10 -0.77 22.00
C THR A 159 0.08 0.45 21.09
N VAL A 160 0.43 0.19 19.81
CA VAL A 160 0.55 1.25 18.81
C VAL A 160 -0.81 1.88 18.53
N LEU A 161 -1.87 1.07 18.39
CA LEU A 161 -3.23 1.57 18.17
C LEU A 161 -3.71 2.45 19.33
N ASN A 162 -3.49 2.03 20.58
CA ASN A 162 -3.82 2.83 21.76
C ASN A 162 -3.09 4.18 21.76
N LYS A 163 -1.79 4.19 21.36
CA LYS A 163 -1.04 5.43 21.25
C LYS A 163 -1.55 6.34 20.13
N ILE A 164 -2.00 5.79 19.01
CA ILE A 164 -2.65 6.53 17.94
C ILE A 164 -3.93 7.20 18.48
N ILE A 165 -4.82 6.46 19.14
CA ILE A 165 -6.08 6.97 19.70
C ILE A 165 -5.81 8.08 20.73
N GLU A 166 -4.77 7.95 21.57
CA GLU A 166 -4.36 9.00 22.51
C GLU A 166 -4.03 10.30 21.78
N LEU A 167 -3.27 10.22 20.68
CA LEU A 167 -2.74 11.35 19.93
C LEU A 167 -3.75 11.97 18.94
N LEU A 168 -4.87 11.27 18.62
CA LEU A 168 -5.87 11.79 17.69
C LEU A 168 -6.43 13.14 18.16
N PRO A 169 -6.59 14.11 17.24
CA PRO A 169 -7.27 15.36 17.55
C PRO A 169 -8.77 15.14 17.79
N GLU A 170 -9.36 16.03 18.60
CA GLU A 170 -10.81 16.10 18.75
C GLU A 170 -11.44 16.66 17.47
N GLY A 171 -12.48 16.02 16.98
CA GLY A 171 -13.17 16.41 15.76
C GLY A 171 -14.27 15.45 15.33
N PRO A 172 -15.14 15.86 14.42
CA PRO A 172 -16.16 15.00 13.85
C PRO A 172 -15.55 13.96 12.92
N ALA A 173 -16.31 12.88 12.64
CA ALA A 173 -15.92 11.90 11.63
C ALA A 173 -15.81 12.55 10.23
N PHE A 174 -14.78 12.19 9.47
CA PHE A 174 -14.55 12.66 8.09
C PHE A 174 -15.35 11.86 7.05
N TYR A 175 -15.62 10.59 7.34
CA TYR A 175 -16.28 9.65 6.45
C TYR A 175 -17.48 9.00 7.14
N PRO A 176 -18.48 8.50 6.35
CA PRO A 176 -19.55 7.68 6.89
C PRO A 176 -19.00 6.49 7.70
N LYS A 177 -19.69 6.13 8.78
CA LYS A 177 -19.20 5.08 9.70
C LYS A 177 -19.17 3.67 9.10
N ASP A 178 -19.88 3.43 8.00
CA ASP A 178 -19.90 2.20 7.23
C ASP A 178 -18.88 2.16 6.10
N GLN A 179 -18.17 3.27 5.86
CA GLN A 179 -17.15 3.33 4.81
C GLN A 179 -15.83 2.76 5.30
N LEU A 180 -15.28 1.79 4.55
CA LEU A 180 -14.03 1.09 4.88
C LEU A 180 -12.81 1.70 4.17
N THR A 181 -12.99 2.29 2.98
CA THR A 181 -11.89 2.77 2.12
C THR A 181 -12.38 3.84 1.13
N ASP A 182 -11.42 4.56 0.54
CA ASP A 182 -11.66 5.54 -0.55
C ASP A 182 -11.67 4.91 -1.94
N LYS A 183 -11.33 3.62 -2.06
CA LYS A 183 -11.15 2.96 -3.36
C LYS A 183 -12.40 2.21 -3.80
N PRO A 184 -12.76 2.29 -5.11
CA PRO A 184 -13.85 1.51 -5.68
C PRO A 184 -13.46 0.03 -5.82
N GLU A 185 -14.44 -0.85 -5.94
CA GLU A 185 -14.24 -2.29 -6.11
C GLU A 185 -13.31 -2.66 -7.28
N ARG A 186 -13.41 -1.93 -8.39
CA ARG A 186 -12.53 -2.13 -9.56
C ARG A 186 -11.06 -1.95 -9.24
N PHE A 187 -10.72 -1.08 -8.30
CA PHE A 187 -9.34 -0.90 -7.84
C PHE A 187 -8.81 -2.19 -7.20
N PHE A 188 -9.60 -2.82 -6.34
CA PHE A 188 -9.20 -4.08 -5.69
C PHE A 188 -9.09 -5.23 -6.68
N VAL A 189 -9.93 -5.27 -7.72
CA VAL A 189 -9.78 -6.23 -8.82
C VAL A 189 -8.42 -6.05 -9.49
N ASN A 190 -8.07 -4.82 -9.86
CA ASN A 190 -6.79 -4.51 -10.50
C ASN A 190 -5.61 -4.91 -9.61
N GLU A 191 -5.66 -4.56 -8.33
CA GLU A 191 -4.60 -4.88 -7.38
C GLU A 191 -4.46 -6.40 -7.15
N LYS A 192 -5.56 -7.17 -7.04
CA LYS A 192 -5.49 -8.63 -6.92
C LYS A 192 -4.86 -9.30 -8.14
N ILE A 193 -5.17 -8.83 -9.35
CA ILE A 193 -4.53 -9.32 -10.58
C ILE A 193 -3.04 -8.93 -10.58
N ARG A 194 -2.72 -7.67 -10.22
CA ARG A 194 -1.35 -7.17 -10.16
C ARG A 194 -0.51 -7.92 -9.10
N GLU A 195 -1.09 -8.27 -7.95
CA GLU A 195 -0.45 -9.09 -6.92
C GLU A 195 0.02 -10.44 -7.48
N LYS A 196 -0.82 -11.13 -8.27
CA LYS A 196 -0.44 -12.41 -8.89
C LYS A 196 0.67 -12.23 -9.93
N ILE A 197 0.63 -11.14 -10.70
CA ILE A 197 1.74 -10.81 -11.61
C ILE A 197 3.03 -10.55 -10.84
N LEU A 198 2.97 -9.76 -9.77
CA LEU A 198 4.11 -9.51 -8.90
C LEU A 198 4.67 -10.81 -8.31
N THR A 199 3.82 -11.76 -7.96
CA THR A 199 4.24 -13.05 -7.37
C THR A 199 4.90 -13.97 -8.40
N HIS A 200 4.31 -14.12 -9.58
CA HIS A 200 4.71 -15.15 -10.55
C HIS A 200 5.81 -14.71 -11.52
N TYR A 201 5.92 -13.42 -11.82
CA TYR A 201 6.91 -12.95 -12.78
C TYR A 201 8.11 -12.31 -12.07
N LYS A 202 9.26 -12.32 -12.77
CA LYS A 202 10.55 -11.81 -12.27
C LYS A 202 11.07 -10.71 -13.20
N LYS A 203 12.25 -10.19 -12.87
CA LYS A 203 12.95 -9.13 -13.59
C LYS A 203 12.05 -7.89 -13.75
N GLU A 204 11.94 -7.36 -14.96
CA GLU A 204 11.24 -6.11 -15.27
C GLU A 204 9.71 -6.25 -15.41
N ILE A 205 9.17 -7.45 -15.66
CA ILE A 205 7.74 -7.66 -15.92
C ILE A 205 6.85 -7.07 -14.80
N PRO A 206 7.09 -7.35 -13.50
CA PRO A 206 6.30 -6.79 -12.41
C PRO A 206 6.21 -5.26 -12.38
N TYR A 207 7.24 -4.60 -12.91
CA TYR A 207 7.36 -3.14 -12.90
C TYR A 207 6.83 -2.48 -14.17
N ALA A 208 6.60 -3.28 -15.23
CA ALA A 208 6.16 -2.81 -16.54
C ALA A 208 4.66 -3.00 -16.78
N VAL A 209 3.94 -3.64 -15.84
CA VAL A 209 2.52 -3.92 -15.98
C VAL A 209 1.65 -2.87 -15.31
N GLU A 210 0.52 -2.56 -15.94
CA GLU A 210 -0.63 -1.90 -15.35
C GLU A 210 -1.88 -2.73 -15.61
N VAL A 211 -2.85 -2.68 -14.69
CA VAL A 211 -4.11 -3.43 -14.81
C VAL A 211 -5.27 -2.46 -14.74
N GLU A 212 -6.18 -2.59 -15.69
CA GLU A 212 -7.41 -1.80 -15.76
C GLU A 212 -8.62 -2.69 -15.95
N THR A 213 -9.60 -2.57 -15.08
CA THR A 213 -10.88 -3.28 -15.23
C THR A 213 -11.80 -2.48 -16.16
N GLU A 214 -11.99 -2.99 -17.38
CA GLU A 214 -12.89 -2.39 -18.39
C GLU A 214 -14.36 -2.60 -18.05
N SER A 215 -14.71 -3.81 -17.60
CA SER A 215 -16.09 -4.18 -17.29
C SER A 215 -16.17 -4.87 -15.94
N PHE A 216 -17.11 -4.42 -15.11
CA PHE A 216 -17.48 -5.03 -13.84
C PHE A 216 -19.00 -5.02 -13.77
N ILE A 217 -19.61 -6.21 -13.91
CA ILE A 217 -21.07 -6.41 -13.91
C ILE A 217 -21.41 -7.34 -12.77
N GLU A 218 -22.06 -6.79 -11.76
CA GLU A 218 -22.54 -7.54 -10.62
C GLU A 218 -23.95 -8.05 -10.86
N GLU A 219 -24.10 -9.36 -10.86
CA GLU A 219 -25.36 -10.08 -10.89
C GLU A 219 -25.62 -10.68 -9.49
N GLU A 220 -26.82 -11.20 -9.27
CA GLU A 220 -27.22 -11.74 -7.96
C GLU A 220 -26.21 -12.79 -7.42
N LYS A 221 -25.76 -13.72 -8.26
CA LYS A 221 -24.93 -14.87 -7.85
C LYS A 221 -23.50 -14.87 -8.40
N ILE A 222 -23.19 -13.97 -9.33
CA ILE A 222 -21.90 -13.94 -10.01
C ILE A 222 -21.51 -12.51 -10.39
N ILE A 223 -20.23 -12.21 -10.29
CA ILE A 223 -19.66 -10.96 -10.83
C ILE A 223 -18.86 -11.32 -12.09
N ARG A 224 -19.16 -10.60 -13.20
CA ARG A 224 -18.44 -10.73 -14.46
C ARG A 224 -17.45 -9.59 -14.62
N ILE A 225 -16.19 -9.94 -14.74
CA ILE A 225 -15.09 -9.00 -14.77
C ILE A 225 -14.28 -9.20 -16.05
N ARG A 226 -14.00 -8.10 -16.74
CA ARG A 226 -13.03 -8.05 -17.85
C ARG A 226 -11.95 -7.04 -17.51
N SER A 227 -10.69 -7.51 -17.49
CA SER A 227 -9.54 -6.67 -17.19
C SER A 227 -8.47 -6.73 -18.28
N LEU A 228 -7.90 -5.56 -18.57
CA LEU A 228 -6.74 -5.40 -19.44
C LEU A 228 -5.46 -5.36 -18.60
N ILE A 229 -4.47 -6.12 -19.02
CA ILE A 229 -3.11 -6.05 -18.49
C ILE A 229 -2.26 -5.36 -19.56
N MET A 230 -1.80 -4.17 -19.27
CA MET A 230 -0.98 -3.38 -20.16
C MET A 230 0.49 -3.60 -19.89
N VAL A 231 1.28 -3.70 -20.95
CA VAL A 231 2.74 -3.80 -20.94
C VAL A 231 3.35 -2.84 -21.97
N GLU A 232 4.63 -2.52 -21.85
CA GLU A 232 5.26 -1.56 -22.77
C GLU A 232 5.75 -2.15 -24.08
N ARG A 233 6.03 -3.48 -24.13
CA ARG A 233 6.68 -4.14 -25.28
C ARG A 233 6.02 -5.49 -25.61
N ASP A 234 6.09 -5.88 -26.89
CA ASP A 234 5.57 -7.17 -27.35
C ASP A 234 6.28 -8.36 -26.71
N THR A 235 7.58 -8.24 -26.43
CA THR A 235 8.34 -9.27 -25.70
C THR A 235 7.78 -9.50 -24.30
N GLN A 236 7.40 -8.44 -23.58
CA GLN A 236 6.77 -8.51 -22.26
C GLN A 236 5.39 -9.16 -22.36
N LYS A 237 4.60 -8.82 -23.40
CA LYS A 237 3.32 -9.47 -23.69
C LYS A 237 3.48 -10.98 -23.89
N GLY A 238 4.48 -11.39 -24.69
CA GLY A 238 4.77 -12.80 -24.90
C GLY A 238 5.14 -13.55 -23.62
N ILE A 239 5.98 -12.95 -22.77
CA ILE A 239 6.36 -13.51 -21.46
C ILE A 239 5.15 -13.61 -20.55
N LEU A 240 4.30 -12.59 -20.51
CA LEU A 240 3.12 -12.54 -19.63
C LEU A 240 2.08 -13.60 -20.03
N ILE A 241 1.86 -13.81 -21.32
CA ILE A 241 0.94 -14.83 -21.84
C ILE A 241 1.51 -16.23 -21.60
N GLY A 242 2.80 -16.41 -21.85
CA GLY A 242 3.49 -17.70 -21.77
C GLY A 242 3.12 -18.67 -22.90
N HIS A 243 3.75 -19.84 -22.91
CA HIS A 243 3.49 -20.86 -23.93
C HIS A 243 2.01 -21.29 -23.92
N LYS A 244 1.34 -21.15 -25.06
CA LYS A 244 -0.11 -21.46 -25.22
C LYS A 244 -1.02 -20.83 -24.15
N GLY A 245 -0.61 -19.68 -23.57
CA GLY A 245 -1.39 -18.97 -22.57
C GLY A 245 -1.36 -19.58 -21.17
N THR A 246 -0.46 -20.51 -20.87
CA THR A 246 -0.43 -21.20 -19.56
C THR A 246 -0.11 -20.25 -18.39
N ALA A 247 0.79 -19.29 -18.60
CA ALA A 247 1.19 -18.37 -17.54
C ALA A 247 0.05 -17.40 -17.15
N ILE A 248 -0.60 -16.78 -18.13
CA ILE A 248 -1.72 -15.88 -17.87
C ILE A 248 -2.95 -16.61 -17.31
N LYS A 249 -3.19 -17.86 -17.72
CA LYS A 249 -4.27 -18.71 -17.15
C LYS A 249 -4.04 -18.96 -15.65
N ARG A 250 -2.79 -19.18 -15.23
CA ARG A 250 -2.43 -19.34 -13.82
C ARG A 250 -2.73 -18.07 -13.03
N VAL A 251 -2.29 -16.92 -13.52
CA VAL A 251 -2.60 -15.61 -12.91
C VAL A 251 -4.11 -15.43 -12.76
N GLY A 252 -4.88 -15.68 -13.84
CA GLY A 252 -6.32 -15.53 -13.82
C GLY A 252 -7.01 -16.49 -12.84
N ALA A 253 -6.56 -17.74 -12.75
CA ALA A 253 -7.13 -18.71 -11.82
C ALA A 253 -6.91 -18.33 -10.35
N GLU A 254 -5.70 -17.88 -9.99
CA GLU A 254 -5.37 -17.45 -8.64
C GLU A 254 -6.04 -16.12 -8.28
N ALA A 255 -6.02 -15.13 -9.17
CA ALA A 255 -6.72 -13.88 -8.98
C ALA A 255 -8.23 -14.09 -8.78
N ARG A 256 -8.85 -14.95 -9.61
CA ARG A 256 -10.26 -15.30 -9.47
C ARG A 256 -10.58 -15.90 -8.10
N LYS A 257 -9.73 -16.79 -7.59
CA LYS A 257 -9.91 -17.39 -6.25
C LYS A 257 -9.90 -16.32 -5.15
N ASP A 258 -8.94 -15.41 -5.21
CA ASP A 258 -8.84 -14.33 -4.21
C ASP A 258 -10.00 -13.34 -4.31
N LEU A 259 -10.45 -13.02 -5.53
CA LEU A 259 -11.61 -12.18 -5.76
C LEU A 259 -12.91 -12.82 -5.27
N GLN A 260 -13.06 -14.15 -5.40
CA GLN A 260 -14.20 -14.88 -4.85
C GLN A 260 -14.26 -14.77 -3.31
N LEU A 261 -13.10 -14.85 -2.65
CA LEU A 261 -13.00 -14.67 -1.19
C LEU A 261 -13.30 -13.22 -0.80
N PHE A 262 -12.80 -12.26 -1.57
CA PHE A 262 -12.97 -10.83 -1.29
C PHE A 262 -14.42 -10.36 -1.45
N PHE A 263 -15.11 -10.78 -2.52
CA PHE A 263 -16.49 -10.35 -2.79
C PHE A 263 -17.56 -11.30 -2.23
N GLY A 264 -17.19 -12.48 -1.74
CA GLY A 264 -18.15 -13.48 -1.27
C GLY A 264 -19.07 -14.05 -2.36
N LYS A 265 -18.75 -13.81 -3.64
CA LYS A 265 -19.55 -14.22 -4.83
C LYS A 265 -18.73 -15.01 -5.82
N LYS A 266 -19.42 -15.77 -6.70
CA LYS A 266 -18.74 -16.39 -7.85
C LYS A 266 -18.17 -15.31 -8.76
N ILE A 267 -16.98 -15.55 -9.31
CA ILE A 267 -16.31 -14.62 -10.23
C ILE A 267 -16.10 -15.29 -11.58
N PHE A 268 -16.51 -14.62 -12.65
CA PHE A 268 -16.10 -14.90 -14.01
C PHE A 268 -15.06 -13.81 -14.40
N LEU A 269 -13.82 -14.20 -14.64
CA LEU A 269 -12.70 -13.29 -14.90
C LEU A 269 -12.11 -13.54 -16.28
N GLU A 270 -12.14 -12.52 -17.13
CA GLU A 270 -11.46 -12.48 -18.43
C GLU A 270 -10.25 -11.54 -18.35
N LEU A 271 -9.09 -12.02 -18.78
CA LEU A 271 -7.84 -11.27 -18.83
C LEU A 271 -7.34 -11.12 -20.26
N TYR A 272 -7.06 -9.89 -20.67
CA TYR A 272 -6.46 -9.57 -21.96
C TYR A 272 -5.14 -8.85 -21.78
N VAL A 273 -4.15 -9.13 -22.62
CA VAL A 273 -2.84 -8.47 -22.56
C VAL A 273 -2.68 -7.56 -23.77
N LYS A 274 -2.44 -6.28 -23.52
CA LYS A 274 -2.29 -5.24 -24.55
C LYS A 274 -0.94 -4.54 -24.40
N VAL A 275 -0.31 -4.19 -25.52
CA VAL A 275 0.87 -3.33 -25.52
C VAL A 275 0.42 -1.87 -25.52
N ASN A 276 0.89 -1.13 -24.52
CA ASN A 276 0.75 0.32 -24.41
C ASN A 276 2.14 0.92 -24.20
N LYS A 277 2.74 1.36 -25.33
CA LYS A 277 4.13 1.80 -25.36
C LYS A 277 4.34 3.04 -24.48
N ASN A 278 5.38 3.01 -23.67
CA ASN A 278 5.83 4.12 -22.82
C ASN A 278 4.76 4.62 -21.82
N TRP A 279 3.78 3.81 -21.43
CA TRP A 279 2.71 4.23 -20.55
C TRP A 279 3.21 4.80 -19.21
N ARG A 280 4.35 4.28 -18.68
CA ARG A 280 4.96 4.75 -17.42
C ARG A 280 5.54 6.16 -17.47
N SER A 281 5.71 6.71 -18.68
CA SER A 281 6.24 8.06 -18.94
C SER A 281 5.26 8.89 -19.77
N ASN A 282 3.98 8.57 -19.74
CA ASN A 282 2.94 9.26 -20.48
C ASN A 282 1.89 9.83 -19.51
N ASP A 283 1.83 11.16 -19.40
CA ASP A 283 0.92 11.86 -18.47
C ASP A 283 -0.54 11.49 -18.63
N LYS A 284 -1.01 11.32 -19.89
CA LYS A 284 -2.40 10.94 -20.16
C LYS A 284 -2.73 9.56 -19.62
N GLU A 285 -1.84 8.61 -19.83
CA GLU A 285 -2.00 7.24 -19.31
C GLU A 285 -1.88 7.21 -17.79
N LEU A 286 -0.91 7.91 -17.21
CA LEU A 286 -0.76 8.01 -15.77
C LEU A 286 -1.99 8.65 -15.11
N LYS A 287 -2.55 9.70 -15.72
CA LYS A 287 -3.79 10.30 -15.24
C LYS A 287 -4.99 9.34 -15.36
N ARG A 288 -5.09 8.62 -16.48
CA ARG A 288 -6.13 7.60 -16.71
C ARG A 288 -6.10 6.50 -15.64
N PHE A 289 -4.90 6.08 -15.23
CA PHE A 289 -4.70 5.06 -14.20
C PHE A 289 -4.74 5.60 -12.76
N GLY A 290 -5.03 6.90 -12.59
CA GLY A 290 -5.20 7.52 -11.28
C GLY A 290 -3.89 7.89 -10.56
N TYR A 291 -2.77 7.95 -11.27
CA TYR A 291 -1.48 8.36 -10.69
C TYR A 291 -1.32 9.88 -10.56
N ASN A 292 -1.88 10.65 -11.49
CA ASN A 292 -1.83 12.11 -11.47
C ASN A 292 -3.20 12.67 -11.13
N GLN A 293 -3.34 13.27 -9.94
CA GLN A 293 -4.58 13.92 -9.48
C GLN A 293 -4.61 15.43 -9.69
N LYS A 294 -3.64 15.98 -10.44
CA LYS A 294 -3.58 17.42 -10.78
C LYS A 294 -4.35 17.74 -12.04
#